data_6ed25f75aaa43502aa3568abb54de76d
#
_entry.id   6ed25f75aaa43502aa3568abb54de76d
#
_cell.length_a   1.000
_cell.length_b   1.000
_cell.length_c   1.000
_cell.angle_alpha   90.00
_cell.angle_beta   90.00
_cell.angle_gamma   90.00
#
_symmetry.space_group_name_H-M   'P 1'
#
loop_
_entity.id
_entity.type
_entity.pdbx_description
1 polymer ?
#
loop_
_entity_poly.entity_id
_entity_poly.type
_entity_poly.pdbx_seq_one_letter_code
_entity_poly.pdbx_strand_id
1 'polypeptide(L)'
;EYLEKMGFGNQPYLVFKHEDIDRHHLHIVTVRVDEEGRSIDTRNNFYRSKQITRELERKYGLHDAERKNRRLDTPLRKVDASAGDVKKQAGNIVKAISGQYRFQTMGEYRALLSLYNMTVEEAHGNVRGREYHGLVYSVTDDKGNKVGNPFKSSLFGKSVGYEAVQKKFARSKQEIKDRKLADMTKRTV
;
A
#
# COMPACT_ATOMS: atom_id res chain seq x y z
N GLU A 1 0.84 24.22 21.17
CA GLU A 1 -0.50 23.66 20.98
C GLU A 1 -0.51 22.11 20.85
N TYR A 2 0.28 21.47 19.93
CA TYR A 2 0.30 20.01 19.84
C TYR A 2 0.75 19.33 21.14
N LEU A 3 1.86 19.77 21.72
CA LEU A 3 2.38 19.23 22.98
C LEU A 3 1.43 19.48 24.15
N GLU A 4 0.82 20.66 24.23
CA GLU A 4 -0.21 20.98 25.23
C GLU A 4 -1.38 19.99 25.17
N LYS A 5 -1.94 19.78 23.98
CA LYS A 5 -3.04 18.82 23.76
C LYS A 5 -2.64 17.38 24.05
N MET A 6 -1.38 17.03 23.83
CA MET A 6 -0.82 15.72 24.18
C MET A 6 -0.54 15.55 25.68
N GLY A 7 -0.59 16.63 26.49
CA GLY A 7 -0.26 16.62 27.91
C GLY A 7 1.22 16.84 28.22
N PHE A 8 1.97 17.36 27.27
CA PHE A 8 3.40 17.66 27.39
C PHE A 8 3.71 19.16 27.31
N GLY A 9 2.73 20.04 27.54
CA GLY A 9 2.86 21.47 27.32
C GLY A 9 3.94 22.15 28.15
N ASN A 10 4.19 21.66 29.37
CA ASN A 10 5.21 22.19 30.28
C ASN A 10 6.58 21.50 30.15
N GLN A 11 6.73 20.56 29.21
CA GLN A 11 7.94 19.80 29.08
C GLN A 11 8.94 20.50 28.12
N PRO A 12 10.24 20.41 28.39
CA PRO A 12 11.24 20.82 27.42
C PRO A 12 11.13 19.91 26.18
N TYR A 13 11.32 20.51 25.00
CA TYR A 13 11.23 19.77 23.74
C TYR A 13 12.21 20.27 22.71
N LEU A 14 12.57 19.38 21.78
CA LEU A 14 13.33 19.68 20.58
C LEU A 14 12.47 19.33 19.35
N VAL A 15 12.58 20.13 18.30
CA VAL A 15 11.90 19.90 17.03
C VAL A 15 12.91 19.77 15.92
N PHE A 16 12.85 18.67 15.20
CA PHE A 16 13.69 18.41 14.03
C PHE A 16 12.84 18.36 12.78
N LYS A 17 13.19 19.14 11.78
CA LYS A 17 12.60 19.01 10.43
C LYS A 17 13.38 17.94 9.68
N HIS A 18 12.67 16.94 9.17
CA HIS A 18 13.23 15.88 8.35
C HIS A 18 12.83 16.03 6.88
N GLU A 19 13.78 15.75 5.99
CA GLU A 19 13.62 15.83 4.53
C GLU A 19 14.11 14.54 3.84
N ASP A 20 14.14 13.43 4.58
CA ASP A 20 14.61 12.12 4.12
C ASP A 20 13.60 11.35 3.28
N ILE A 21 12.37 11.84 3.20
CA ILE A 21 11.30 11.31 2.37
C ILE A 21 10.59 12.44 1.62
N ASP A 22 9.81 12.11 0.59
CA ASP A 22 9.05 13.05 -0.27
C ASP A 22 8.06 13.99 0.48
N ARG A 23 7.95 13.86 1.79
CA ARG A 23 7.06 14.69 2.63
C ARG A 23 7.86 15.34 3.75
N HIS A 24 7.73 16.66 3.85
CA HIS A 24 8.24 17.36 5.02
C HIS A 24 7.52 16.86 6.26
N HIS A 25 8.27 16.45 7.26
CA HIS A 25 7.74 16.03 8.55
C HIS A 25 8.63 16.50 9.70
N LEU A 26 8.02 16.55 10.88
CA LEU A 26 8.68 17.00 12.09
C LEU A 26 8.80 15.86 13.08
N HIS A 27 9.95 15.74 13.70
CA HIS A 27 10.15 14.93 14.88
C HIS A 27 10.19 15.82 16.10
N ILE A 28 9.36 15.52 17.08
CA ILE A 28 9.34 16.21 18.37
C ILE A 28 9.86 15.24 19.42
N VAL A 29 10.93 15.61 20.09
CA VAL A 29 11.51 14.85 21.19
C VAL A 29 11.25 15.61 22.47
N THR A 30 10.67 14.94 23.48
CA THR A 30 10.36 15.52 24.77
C THR A 30 10.60 14.51 25.89
N VAL A 31 10.63 14.96 27.13
CA VAL A 31 10.76 14.11 28.33
C VAL A 31 9.40 13.64 28.82
N ARG A 32 9.36 12.40 29.37
CA ARG A 32 8.14 11.78 29.87
C ARG A 32 7.93 11.90 31.37
N VAL A 33 8.74 12.70 32.03
CA VAL A 33 8.72 12.86 33.49
C VAL A 33 8.53 14.33 33.80
N ASP A 34 7.60 14.66 34.68
CA ASP A 34 7.39 16.02 35.14
C ASP A 34 8.47 16.49 36.14
N GLU A 35 8.40 17.73 36.60
CA GLU A 35 9.37 18.32 37.54
C GLU A 35 9.41 17.59 38.88
N GLU A 36 8.31 16.94 39.26
CA GLU A 36 8.20 16.17 40.49
C GLU A 36 8.62 14.68 40.32
N GLY A 37 9.13 14.29 39.16
CA GLY A 37 9.57 12.93 38.90
C GLY A 37 8.46 11.94 38.55
N ARG A 38 7.23 12.39 38.31
CA ARG A 38 6.09 11.53 37.95
C ARG A 38 6.00 11.34 36.45
N SER A 39 5.63 10.12 36.05
CA SER A 39 5.49 9.80 34.63
C SER A 39 4.23 10.42 34.02
N ILE A 40 4.40 11.13 32.91
CA ILE A 40 3.28 11.66 32.11
C ILE A 40 2.55 10.49 31.43
N ASP A 41 1.22 10.52 31.44
CA ASP A 41 0.38 9.48 30.85
C ASP A 41 0.56 9.42 29.32
N THR A 42 1.07 8.28 28.86
CA THR A 42 1.29 8.00 27.43
C THR A 42 0.32 6.95 26.87
N ARG A 43 -0.70 6.56 27.63
CA ARG A 43 -1.69 5.59 27.13
C ARG A 43 -2.42 6.15 25.92
N ASN A 44 -2.59 5.31 24.94
CA ASN A 44 -3.26 5.66 23.68
C ASN A 44 -2.65 6.86 22.93
N ASN A 45 -1.39 7.21 23.17
CA ASN A 45 -0.71 8.34 22.52
C ASN A 45 -0.85 8.33 21.02
N PHE A 46 -0.78 7.16 20.37
CA PHE A 46 -0.96 7.02 18.92
C PHE A 46 -2.33 7.54 18.47
N TYR A 47 -3.41 7.14 19.14
CA TYR A 47 -4.77 7.58 18.79
C TYR A 47 -4.99 9.05 19.11
N ARG A 48 -4.51 9.51 20.29
CA ARG A 48 -4.59 10.91 20.70
C ARG A 48 -3.85 11.82 19.73
N SER A 49 -2.61 11.48 19.40
CA SER A 49 -1.79 12.20 18.43
C SER A 49 -2.52 12.32 17.08
N LYS A 50 -3.12 11.24 16.61
CA LYS A 50 -3.84 11.19 15.34
C LYS A 50 -5.08 12.10 15.32
N GLN A 51 -5.81 12.17 16.42
CA GLN A 51 -6.95 13.09 16.57
C GLN A 51 -6.50 14.54 16.58
N ILE A 52 -5.45 14.83 17.37
CA ILE A 52 -4.90 16.18 17.51
C ILE A 52 -4.31 16.67 16.17
N THR A 53 -3.57 15.86 15.47
CA THR A 53 -3.02 16.25 14.14
C THR A 53 -4.13 16.57 13.15
N ARG A 54 -5.19 15.78 13.07
CA ARG A 54 -6.36 16.08 12.21
C ARG A 54 -7.08 17.37 12.59
N GLU A 55 -7.15 17.67 13.89
CA GLU A 55 -7.72 18.92 14.37
C GLU A 55 -6.85 20.11 13.95
N LEU A 56 -5.53 20.00 14.13
CA LEU A 56 -4.58 21.05 13.74
C LEU A 56 -4.53 21.25 12.23
N GLU A 57 -4.58 20.16 11.44
CA GLU A 57 -4.65 20.22 9.98
C GLU A 57 -5.89 21.04 9.53
N ARG A 58 -7.06 20.79 10.12
CA ARG A 58 -8.27 21.54 9.82
C ARG A 58 -8.19 23.00 10.29
N LYS A 59 -7.68 23.23 11.50
CA LYS A 59 -7.55 24.56 12.10
C LYS A 59 -6.64 25.48 11.27
N TYR A 60 -5.54 24.95 10.79
CA TYR A 60 -4.53 25.72 10.05
C TYR A 60 -4.60 25.55 8.52
N GLY A 61 -5.63 24.88 8.00
CA GLY A 61 -5.78 24.64 6.56
C GLY A 61 -4.65 23.84 5.94
N LEU A 62 -4.02 22.95 6.71
CA LEU A 62 -2.92 22.13 6.26
C LEU A 62 -3.42 20.94 5.41
N HIS A 63 -2.52 20.38 4.61
CA HIS A 63 -2.82 19.15 3.88
C HIS A 63 -3.05 17.99 4.85
N ASP A 64 -4.15 17.26 4.65
CA ASP A 64 -4.46 16.04 5.40
C ASP A 64 -3.37 14.98 5.16
N ALA A 65 -2.55 14.70 6.19
CA ALA A 65 -1.47 13.73 6.10
C ALA A 65 -1.97 12.30 5.88
N GLU A 66 -3.21 11.99 6.24
CA GLU A 66 -3.84 10.68 6.02
C GLU A 66 -4.54 10.59 4.68
N ARG A 67 -4.89 11.71 4.07
CA ARG A 67 -5.31 11.71 2.68
C ARG A 67 -4.13 11.21 1.87
N LYS A 68 -4.07 9.91 1.72
CA LYS A 68 -3.30 9.32 0.64
C LYS A 68 -3.85 9.95 -0.62
N ASN A 69 -3.25 11.04 -1.06
CA ASN A 69 -3.26 11.37 -2.46
C ASN A 69 -2.70 10.10 -3.09
N ARG A 70 -3.58 9.20 -3.49
CA ARG A 70 -3.25 8.26 -4.53
C ARG A 70 -2.88 9.19 -5.68
N ARG A 71 -1.60 9.49 -5.79
CA ARG A 71 -1.05 10.05 -7.01
C ARG A 71 -1.30 8.96 -8.04
N LEU A 72 -2.50 9.02 -8.60
CA LEU A 72 -2.87 8.23 -9.79
C LEU A 72 -1.91 8.55 -10.94
N ASP A 73 -1.19 9.66 -10.81
CA ASP A 73 -0.32 10.24 -11.82
C ASP A 73 1.17 9.86 -11.67
N THR A 74 1.56 9.15 -10.63
CA THR A 74 2.94 8.65 -10.61
C THR A 74 2.99 7.39 -11.47
N PRO A 75 3.67 7.42 -12.62
CA PRO A 75 3.75 6.26 -13.51
C PRO A 75 4.39 5.11 -12.73
N LEU A 76 3.76 3.95 -12.82
CA LEU A 76 4.34 2.74 -12.24
C LEU A 76 5.64 2.44 -12.97
N ARG A 77 6.69 2.15 -12.21
CA ARG A 77 7.98 1.76 -12.76
C ARG A 77 8.11 0.24 -12.73
N LYS A 78 8.79 -0.31 -13.72
CA LYS A 78 9.17 -1.73 -13.73
C LYS A 78 9.95 -2.08 -12.46
N VAL A 79 9.76 -3.29 -11.96
CA VAL A 79 10.59 -3.81 -10.87
C VAL A 79 12.01 -3.99 -11.39
N ASP A 80 12.97 -3.45 -10.66
CA ASP A 80 14.39 -3.62 -10.90
C ASP A 80 14.94 -4.63 -9.88
N ALA A 81 15.28 -5.81 -10.34
CA ALA A 81 15.82 -6.87 -9.49
C ALA A 81 17.23 -6.58 -8.96
N SER A 82 17.96 -5.66 -9.59
CA SER A 82 19.30 -5.25 -9.17
C SER A 82 19.28 -4.12 -8.11
N ALA A 83 18.19 -3.38 -8.05
CA ALA A 83 18.02 -2.35 -7.05
C ALA A 83 17.62 -2.92 -5.68
N GLY A 84 17.95 -2.21 -4.60
CA GLY A 84 17.54 -2.59 -3.25
C GLY A 84 16.02 -2.66 -3.08
N ASP A 85 15.57 -3.42 -2.06
CA ASP A 85 14.16 -3.49 -1.65
C ASP A 85 13.17 -4.05 -2.70
N VAL A 86 13.61 -5.06 -3.44
CA VAL A 86 12.83 -5.74 -4.49
C VAL A 86 11.43 -6.16 -4.00
N LYS A 87 11.33 -6.64 -2.74
CA LYS A 87 10.05 -7.01 -2.13
C LYS A 87 9.08 -5.83 -2.07
N LYS A 88 9.55 -4.65 -1.71
CA LYS A 88 8.72 -3.43 -1.62
C LYS A 88 8.31 -2.95 -3.01
N GLN A 89 9.23 -2.96 -3.97
CA GLN A 89 8.92 -2.66 -5.37
C GLN A 89 7.82 -3.59 -5.90
N ALA A 90 8.01 -4.91 -5.78
CA ALA A 90 7.04 -5.93 -6.18
C ALA A 90 5.67 -5.74 -5.50
N GLY A 91 5.66 -5.51 -4.19
CA GLY A 91 4.44 -5.26 -3.42
C GLY A 91 3.68 -4.01 -3.88
N ASN A 92 4.40 -2.94 -4.22
CA ASN A 92 3.81 -1.71 -4.75
C ASN A 92 3.14 -1.95 -6.11
N ILE A 93 3.81 -2.65 -7.03
CA ILE A 93 3.27 -2.98 -8.35
C ILE A 93 2.03 -3.87 -8.23
N VAL A 94 2.11 -4.96 -7.48
CA VAL A 94 0.99 -5.90 -7.30
C VAL A 94 -0.23 -5.20 -6.73
N LYS A 95 -0.06 -4.36 -5.70
CA LYS A 95 -1.14 -3.59 -5.08
C LYS A 95 -1.70 -2.52 -6.03
N ALA A 96 -0.85 -1.82 -6.76
CA ALA A 96 -1.28 -0.79 -7.70
C ALA A 96 -2.10 -1.39 -8.85
N ILE A 97 -1.61 -2.46 -9.48
CA ILE A 97 -2.33 -3.16 -10.56
C ILE A 97 -3.67 -3.69 -10.02
N SER A 98 -3.66 -4.36 -8.88
CA SER A 98 -4.90 -4.87 -8.27
C SER A 98 -5.87 -3.75 -7.86
N GLY A 99 -5.39 -2.53 -7.55
CA GLY A 99 -6.24 -1.41 -7.16
C GLY A 99 -6.77 -0.58 -8.32
N GLN A 100 -5.98 -0.37 -9.36
CA GLN A 100 -6.23 0.64 -10.40
C GLN A 100 -6.79 0.05 -11.71
N TYR A 101 -6.40 -1.19 -12.05
CA TYR A 101 -6.77 -1.80 -13.32
C TYR A 101 -7.98 -2.73 -13.20
N ARG A 102 -8.65 -2.95 -14.33
CA ARG A 102 -9.72 -3.94 -14.49
C ARG A 102 -9.16 -5.12 -15.28
N PHE A 103 -9.42 -6.31 -14.80
CA PHE A 103 -9.05 -7.56 -15.45
C PHE A 103 -10.03 -8.66 -15.04
N GLN A 104 -10.32 -9.57 -15.94
CA GLN A 104 -11.38 -10.57 -15.81
C GLN A 104 -10.85 -12.00 -15.69
N THR A 105 -9.59 -12.20 -16.03
CA THR A 105 -8.96 -13.52 -16.08
C THR A 105 -7.54 -13.47 -15.50
N MET A 106 -7.03 -14.64 -15.12
CA MET A 106 -5.65 -14.77 -14.67
C MET A 106 -4.65 -14.41 -15.78
N GLY A 107 -5.00 -14.70 -17.05
CA GLY A 107 -4.18 -14.33 -18.20
C GLY A 107 -4.02 -12.83 -18.35
N GLU A 108 -5.13 -12.08 -18.28
CA GLU A 108 -5.10 -10.60 -18.30
C GLU A 108 -4.32 -10.03 -17.12
N TYR A 109 -4.51 -10.60 -15.92
CA TYR A 109 -3.78 -10.17 -14.75
C TYR A 109 -2.28 -10.39 -14.89
N ARG A 110 -1.88 -11.56 -15.41
CA ARG A 110 -0.48 -11.88 -15.70
C ARG A 110 0.10 -10.95 -16.78
N ALA A 111 -0.66 -10.64 -17.83
CA ALA A 111 -0.25 -9.70 -18.86
C ALA A 111 -0.02 -8.29 -18.33
N LEU A 112 -0.88 -7.81 -17.43
CA LEU A 112 -0.69 -6.51 -16.76
C LEU A 112 0.57 -6.50 -15.89
N LEU A 113 0.81 -7.56 -15.14
CA LEU A 113 1.99 -7.69 -14.29
C LEU A 113 3.29 -7.75 -15.12
N SER A 114 3.27 -8.41 -16.28
CA SER A 114 4.46 -8.54 -17.14
C SER A 114 4.97 -7.20 -17.68
N LEU A 115 4.10 -6.20 -17.84
CA LEU A 115 4.50 -4.84 -18.21
C LEU A 115 5.44 -4.20 -17.18
N TYR A 116 5.48 -4.74 -15.97
CA TYR A 116 6.25 -4.22 -14.84
C TYR A 116 7.27 -5.23 -14.30
N ASN A 117 7.73 -6.15 -15.13
CA ASN A 117 8.70 -7.18 -14.77
C ASN A 117 8.21 -8.06 -13.59
N MET A 118 6.94 -8.43 -13.64
CA MET A 118 6.31 -9.30 -12.65
C MET A 118 5.48 -10.38 -13.31
N THR A 119 5.39 -11.54 -12.68
CA THR A 119 4.44 -12.59 -13.08
C THR A 119 3.75 -13.17 -11.86
N VAL A 120 2.66 -13.91 -12.08
CA VAL A 120 1.88 -14.58 -11.01
C VAL A 120 1.52 -15.98 -11.42
N GLU A 121 1.59 -16.90 -10.47
CA GLU A 121 1.19 -18.30 -10.62
C GLU A 121 0.23 -18.70 -9.51
N GLU A 122 -0.67 -19.61 -9.83
CA GLU A 122 -1.53 -20.24 -8.84
C GLU A 122 -0.76 -21.36 -8.15
N ALA A 123 -0.85 -21.40 -6.84
CA ALA A 123 -0.30 -22.48 -6.01
C ALA A 123 -1.45 -23.24 -5.34
N HIS A 124 -1.49 -24.52 -5.57
CA HIS A 124 -2.46 -25.43 -4.96
C HIS A 124 -1.71 -26.45 -4.11
N GLY A 125 -2.31 -26.88 -3.04
CA GLY A 125 -1.73 -27.91 -2.19
C GLY A 125 -2.67 -28.35 -1.09
N ASN A 126 -2.25 -29.38 -0.35
CA ASN A 126 -2.95 -29.87 0.83
C ASN A 126 -2.00 -29.79 2.02
N VAL A 127 -2.44 -29.14 3.09
CA VAL A 127 -1.69 -29.05 4.35
C VAL A 127 -2.60 -29.55 5.47
N ARG A 128 -2.20 -30.65 6.10
CA ARG A 128 -2.95 -31.27 7.21
C ARG A 128 -4.41 -31.59 6.85
N GLY A 129 -4.65 -32.11 5.63
CA GLY A 129 -5.99 -32.49 5.15
C GLY A 129 -6.85 -31.30 4.68
N ARG A 130 -6.32 -30.08 4.65
CA ARG A 130 -7.01 -28.90 4.13
C ARG A 130 -6.38 -28.44 2.81
N GLU A 131 -7.20 -28.37 1.78
CA GLU A 131 -6.78 -27.79 0.51
C GLU A 131 -6.57 -26.28 0.67
N TYR A 132 -5.53 -25.78 0.02
CA TYR A 132 -5.31 -24.35 -0.07
C TYR A 132 -5.12 -23.92 -1.52
N HIS A 133 -5.61 -22.73 -1.83
CA HIS A 133 -5.36 -22.02 -3.07
C HIS A 133 -4.62 -20.72 -2.74
N GLY A 134 -3.51 -20.47 -3.41
CA GLY A 134 -2.68 -19.31 -3.18
C GLY A 134 -2.20 -18.69 -4.47
N LEU A 135 -1.62 -17.52 -4.38
CA LEU A 135 -0.88 -16.87 -5.47
C LEU A 135 0.57 -16.68 -5.06
N VAL A 136 1.44 -16.92 -6.02
CA VAL A 136 2.89 -16.69 -5.91
C VAL A 136 3.29 -15.70 -6.98
N TYR A 137 3.94 -14.62 -6.58
CA TYR A 137 4.43 -13.56 -7.44
C TYR A 137 5.94 -13.71 -7.63
N SER A 138 6.40 -13.59 -8.85
CA SER A 138 7.84 -13.61 -9.17
C SER A 138 8.21 -12.35 -9.92
N VAL A 139 9.41 -11.84 -9.67
CA VAL A 139 10.03 -10.81 -10.47
C VAL A 139 10.60 -11.45 -11.72
N THR A 140 10.55 -10.77 -12.84
CA THR A 140 11.14 -11.21 -14.10
C THR A 140 12.14 -10.19 -14.62
N ASP A 141 13.03 -10.65 -15.47
CA ASP A 141 13.84 -9.77 -16.32
C ASP A 141 13.00 -9.23 -17.51
N ASP A 142 13.60 -8.38 -18.33
CA ASP A 142 12.93 -7.83 -19.53
C ASP A 142 12.64 -8.90 -20.62
N LYS A 143 13.20 -10.10 -20.48
CA LYS A 143 12.93 -11.25 -21.34
C LYS A 143 11.82 -12.15 -20.79
N GLY A 144 11.32 -11.87 -19.60
CA GLY A 144 10.29 -12.65 -18.93
C GLY A 144 10.82 -13.83 -18.09
N ASN A 145 12.12 -14.00 -17.94
CA ASN A 145 12.69 -15.04 -17.10
C ASN A 145 12.58 -14.65 -15.63
N LYS A 146 12.21 -15.57 -14.77
CA LYS A 146 12.10 -15.33 -13.33
C LYS A 146 13.47 -15.04 -12.71
N VAL A 147 13.52 -14.02 -11.87
CA VAL A 147 14.72 -13.57 -11.16
C VAL A 147 14.48 -13.58 -9.67
N GLY A 148 15.39 -14.16 -8.90
CA GLY A 148 15.30 -14.22 -7.44
C GLY A 148 14.26 -15.20 -6.93
N ASN A 149 13.93 -15.09 -5.64
CA ASN A 149 12.96 -15.94 -4.97
C ASN A 149 11.53 -15.44 -5.16
N PRO A 150 10.55 -16.33 -5.38
CA PRO A 150 9.16 -15.96 -5.50
C PRO A 150 8.58 -15.49 -4.16
N PHE A 151 7.58 -14.63 -4.21
CA PHE A 151 6.88 -14.07 -3.07
C PHE A 151 5.48 -14.66 -2.92
N LYS A 152 5.17 -15.25 -1.78
CA LYS A 152 3.78 -15.63 -1.47
C LYS A 152 2.91 -14.37 -1.37
N SER A 153 1.68 -14.43 -1.88
CA SER A 153 0.73 -13.30 -1.87
C SER A 153 0.49 -12.75 -0.45
N SER A 154 0.56 -13.59 0.57
CA SER A 154 0.41 -13.20 1.98
C SER A 154 1.43 -12.15 2.45
N LEU A 155 2.62 -12.09 1.83
CA LEU A 155 3.64 -11.09 2.12
C LEU A 155 3.23 -9.67 1.68
N PHE A 156 2.28 -9.55 0.76
CA PHE A 156 1.79 -8.28 0.23
C PHE A 156 0.43 -7.89 0.81
N GLY A 157 -0.23 -8.80 1.52
CA GLY A 157 -1.50 -8.58 2.20
C GLY A 157 -2.69 -9.29 1.55
N LYS A 158 -3.82 -9.30 2.27
CA LYS A 158 -5.03 -10.04 1.86
C LYS A 158 -5.65 -9.57 0.54
N SER A 159 -5.47 -8.29 0.18
CA SER A 159 -6.07 -7.68 -1.02
C SER A 159 -5.53 -8.21 -2.35
N VAL A 160 -4.43 -8.93 -2.33
CA VAL A 160 -3.75 -9.50 -3.50
C VAL A 160 -3.60 -11.01 -3.41
N GLY A 161 -4.32 -11.64 -2.48
CA GLY A 161 -4.43 -13.10 -2.37
C GLY A 161 -5.42 -13.68 -3.39
N TYR A 162 -5.43 -15.01 -3.51
CA TYR A 162 -6.23 -15.75 -4.48
C TYR A 162 -7.72 -15.32 -4.45
N GLU A 163 -8.38 -15.40 -3.30
CA GLU A 163 -9.80 -15.04 -3.18
C GLU A 163 -10.09 -13.58 -3.57
N ALA A 164 -9.21 -12.65 -3.18
CA ALA A 164 -9.39 -11.24 -3.51
C ALA A 164 -9.28 -10.98 -5.02
N VAL A 165 -8.36 -11.67 -5.69
CA VAL A 165 -8.17 -11.58 -7.14
C VAL A 165 -9.36 -12.22 -7.87
N GLN A 166 -9.87 -13.37 -7.41
CA GLN A 166 -11.07 -14.01 -7.97
C GLN A 166 -12.32 -13.12 -7.83
N LYS A 167 -12.53 -12.52 -6.66
CA LYS A 167 -13.61 -11.54 -6.46
C LYS A 167 -13.48 -10.34 -7.41
N LYS A 168 -12.24 -9.92 -7.69
CA LYS A 168 -11.99 -8.83 -8.62
C LYS A 168 -12.33 -9.22 -10.06
N PHE A 169 -12.05 -10.44 -10.49
CA PHE A 169 -12.46 -10.94 -11.82
C PHE A 169 -13.97 -10.86 -11.97
N ALA A 170 -14.73 -11.39 -11.00
CA ALA A 170 -16.18 -11.37 -11.01
C ALA A 170 -16.73 -9.94 -11.08
N ARG A 171 -16.21 -9.05 -10.24
CA ARG A 171 -16.58 -7.62 -10.22
C ARG A 171 -16.26 -6.92 -11.55
N SER A 172 -15.07 -7.13 -12.10
CA SER A 172 -14.68 -6.51 -13.36
C SER A 172 -15.53 -6.99 -14.53
N LYS A 173 -15.90 -8.29 -14.58
CA LYS A 173 -16.83 -8.84 -15.57
C LYS A 173 -18.19 -8.13 -15.49
N GLN A 174 -18.72 -7.94 -14.29
CA GLN A 174 -20.01 -7.29 -14.09
C GLN A 174 -19.94 -5.81 -14.49
N GLU A 175 -18.94 -5.07 -14.02
CA GLU A 175 -18.76 -3.65 -14.35
C GLU A 175 -18.63 -3.40 -15.86
N ILE A 176 -17.95 -4.29 -16.60
CA ILE A 176 -17.80 -4.20 -18.06
C ILE A 176 -19.14 -4.49 -18.74
N LYS A 177 -19.86 -5.51 -18.28
CA LYS A 177 -21.18 -5.86 -18.79
C LYS A 177 -22.18 -4.70 -18.60
N ASP A 178 -22.21 -4.10 -17.40
CA ASP A 178 -23.12 -3.02 -17.06
C ASP A 178 -22.82 -1.73 -17.84
N ARG A 179 -21.55 -1.45 -18.11
CA ARG A 179 -21.15 -0.26 -18.87
C ARG A 179 -21.28 -0.40 -20.38
N LYS A 180 -21.74 -1.54 -20.89
CA LYS A 180 -21.83 -1.82 -22.34
C LYS A 180 -20.53 -1.51 -23.11
N LEU A 181 -19.37 -1.58 -22.44
CA LEU A 181 -18.08 -1.30 -23.05
C LEU A 181 -17.77 -2.25 -24.22
N ALA A 182 -18.37 -3.44 -24.21
CA ALA A 182 -18.27 -4.41 -25.32
C ALA A 182 -18.93 -3.91 -26.62
N ASP A 183 -19.95 -3.04 -26.52
CA ASP A 183 -20.60 -2.47 -27.71
C ASP A 183 -19.82 -1.29 -28.31
N MET A 184 -18.98 -0.64 -27.53
CA MET A 184 -18.12 0.45 -28.04
C MET A 184 -16.97 -0.08 -28.92
N THR A 185 -16.44 -1.24 -28.59
CA THR A 185 -15.37 -1.87 -29.42
C THR A 185 -15.87 -2.40 -30.73
N LYS A 186 -17.14 -2.74 -30.87
CA LYS A 186 -17.75 -3.19 -32.13
C LYS A 186 -18.05 -2.03 -33.12
N ARG A 187 -18.02 -0.80 -32.65
CA ARG A 187 -18.28 0.39 -33.50
C ARG A 187 -17.02 1.04 -34.06
N THR A 188 -15.85 0.53 -33.76
CA THR A 188 -14.54 1.09 -34.16
C THR A 188 -13.78 0.18 -35.14
N VAL A 189 -14.47 -0.76 -35.78
CA VAL A 189 -13.94 -1.57 -36.89
C VAL A 189 -14.72 -1.25 -38.17
#